data_f5e2d380a050322dc8004b05d61323d1
#
_entry.id   f5e2d380a050322dc8004b05d61323d1
#
_cell.length_a   1.000
_cell.length_b   1.000
_cell.length_c   1.000
_cell.angle_alpha   90.00
_cell.angle_beta   90.00
_cell.angle_gamma   90.00
#
_symmetry.space_group_name_H-M   'P 1'
#
loop_
_entity.id
_entity.type
_entity.pdbx_description
1 polymer ?
#
loop_
_entity_poly.entity_id
_entity_poly.type
_entity_poly.pdbx_seq_one_letter_code
_entity_poly.pdbx_strand_id
1 'polypeptide(L)'
;YMLKSKNLFQNRIKASEKLTKLVNKELPILKLDNAKFRVKIYQLEDNKVSYSGIDDVFFEVETNKGSGFDYINKIASGGELSRLMLAIKVSLFSEKEVSETRKTIIFDEIDTGVGGAVADAIGKRLEKLGKNNQVLVVTHHPQVAAKSKNHLKVTKNKEDNFMKTKILDLSDSDKLEELARMLSGEKITDAARKAAQSLITENKNIR
;
A
#
# COMPACT_ATOMS: atom_id res chain seq x y z
N TYR A 1 -28.32 -6.92 24.79
CA TYR A 1 -27.08 -6.21 24.54
C TYR A 1 -25.87 -7.06 24.91
N MET A 2 -25.68 -7.44 26.20
CA MET A 2 -24.48 -8.13 26.73
C MET A 2 -24.12 -9.42 25.99
N LEU A 3 -25.08 -10.26 25.64
CA LEU A 3 -24.81 -11.49 24.87
C LEU A 3 -24.20 -11.19 23.49
N LYS A 4 -24.76 -10.23 22.75
CA LYS A 4 -24.24 -9.82 21.43
C LYS A 4 -22.86 -9.17 21.55
N SER A 5 -22.64 -8.35 22.58
CA SER A 5 -21.34 -7.70 22.82
C SER A 5 -20.25 -8.69 23.17
N LYS A 6 -20.54 -9.71 23.99
CA LYS A 6 -19.60 -10.82 24.28
C LYS A 6 -19.26 -11.60 23.01
N ASN A 7 -20.23 -11.90 22.16
CA ASN A 7 -19.99 -12.57 20.88
C ASN A 7 -19.12 -11.72 19.95
N LEU A 8 -19.38 -10.40 19.90
CA LEU A 8 -18.58 -9.47 19.12
C LEU A 8 -17.12 -9.44 19.62
N PHE A 9 -16.91 -9.35 20.94
CA PHE A 9 -15.60 -9.39 21.56
C PHE A 9 -14.81 -10.65 21.16
N GLN A 10 -15.43 -11.84 21.26
CA GLN A 10 -14.79 -13.11 20.86
C GLN A 10 -14.42 -13.13 19.35
N ASN A 11 -15.30 -12.61 18.51
CA ASN A 11 -15.02 -12.51 17.08
C ASN A 11 -13.88 -11.53 16.79
N ARG A 12 -13.81 -10.41 17.49
CA ARG A 12 -12.69 -9.45 17.40
C ARG A 12 -11.36 -10.07 17.81
N ILE A 13 -11.32 -10.87 18.89
CA ILE A 13 -10.10 -11.60 19.29
C ILE A 13 -9.62 -12.49 18.15
N LYS A 14 -10.47 -13.36 17.61
CA LYS A 14 -10.12 -14.25 16.50
C LYS A 14 -9.63 -13.47 15.27
N ALA A 15 -10.33 -12.39 14.91
CA ALA A 15 -9.96 -11.53 13.81
C ALA A 15 -8.62 -10.81 14.05
N SER A 16 -8.36 -10.36 15.27
CA SER A 16 -7.13 -9.68 15.65
C SER A 16 -5.89 -10.58 15.52
N GLU A 17 -5.98 -11.82 15.97
CA GLU A 17 -4.91 -12.82 15.83
C GLU A 17 -4.60 -13.11 14.34
N LYS A 18 -5.67 -13.30 13.56
CA LYS A 18 -5.57 -13.57 12.13
C LYS A 18 -4.92 -12.37 11.40
N LEU A 19 -5.41 -11.16 11.62
CA LEU A 19 -4.86 -9.95 11.01
C LEU A 19 -3.41 -9.72 11.42
N THR A 20 -3.10 -9.84 12.70
CA THR A 20 -1.73 -9.73 13.23
C THR A 20 -0.78 -10.67 12.49
N LYS A 21 -1.15 -11.94 12.32
CA LYS A 21 -0.34 -12.95 11.62
C LYS A 21 -0.15 -12.60 10.15
N LEU A 22 -1.20 -12.15 9.46
CA LEU A 22 -1.14 -11.81 8.04
C LEU A 22 -0.28 -10.56 7.79
N VAL A 23 -0.47 -9.50 8.57
CA VAL A 23 0.31 -8.27 8.44
C VAL A 23 1.79 -8.53 8.68
N ASN A 24 2.15 -9.24 9.77
CA ASN A 24 3.56 -9.53 10.06
C ASN A 24 4.27 -10.36 8.97
N LYS A 25 3.54 -11.11 8.14
CA LYS A 25 4.12 -11.78 6.96
C LYS A 25 4.45 -10.81 5.82
N GLU A 26 3.74 -9.69 5.72
CA GLU A 26 3.97 -8.69 4.68
C GLU A 26 5.10 -7.70 5.05
N LEU A 27 5.36 -7.46 6.35
CA LEU A 27 6.32 -6.45 6.80
C LEU A 27 7.74 -6.65 6.23
N PRO A 28 8.35 -7.85 6.27
CA PRO A 28 9.70 -8.04 5.72
C PRO A 28 9.78 -7.76 4.22
N ILE A 29 8.72 -8.11 3.48
CA ILE A 29 8.65 -7.90 2.03
C ILE A 29 8.66 -6.40 1.68
N LEU A 30 8.13 -5.58 2.58
CA LEU A 30 8.05 -4.13 2.46
C LEU A 30 9.21 -3.40 3.16
N LYS A 31 10.32 -4.12 3.49
CA LYS A 31 11.48 -3.56 4.20
C LYS A 31 11.12 -2.97 5.58
N LEU A 32 10.27 -3.65 6.29
CA LEU A 32 9.94 -3.40 7.68
C LEU A 32 10.36 -4.61 8.53
N ASP A 33 11.59 -5.11 8.32
CA ASP A 33 12.10 -6.37 8.88
C ASP A 33 12.13 -6.37 10.41
N ASN A 34 12.38 -5.22 11.01
CA ASN A 34 12.46 -5.05 12.46
C ASN A 34 11.11 -4.71 13.10
N ALA A 35 10.12 -4.39 12.27
CA ALA A 35 8.81 -4.00 12.77
C ALA A 35 7.97 -5.22 13.15
N LYS A 36 7.14 -5.04 14.17
CA LYS A 36 6.10 -5.98 14.56
C LYS A 36 4.79 -5.25 14.72
N PHE A 37 3.76 -5.78 14.10
CA PHE A 37 2.40 -5.28 14.20
C PHE A 37 1.57 -6.17 15.12
N ARG A 38 0.66 -5.58 15.89
CA ARG A 38 -0.38 -6.30 16.62
C ARG A 38 -1.68 -5.51 16.67
N VAL A 39 -2.78 -6.23 16.77
CA VAL A 39 -4.08 -5.67 17.12
C VAL A 39 -4.29 -5.92 18.60
N LYS A 40 -4.42 -4.86 19.38
CA LYS A 40 -4.67 -4.92 20.82
C LYS A 40 -6.13 -4.64 21.11
N ILE A 41 -6.74 -5.47 21.94
CA ILE A 41 -8.13 -5.31 22.36
C ILE A 41 -8.12 -5.09 23.85
N TYR A 42 -8.72 -3.99 24.30
CA TYR A 42 -8.87 -3.64 25.72
C TYR A 42 -10.33 -3.74 26.08
N GLN A 43 -10.64 -4.54 27.10
CA GLN A 43 -11.98 -4.58 27.65
C GLN A 43 -12.26 -3.29 28.42
N LEU A 44 -13.43 -2.70 28.16
CA LEU A 44 -13.87 -1.47 28.82
C LEU A 44 -14.45 -1.79 30.20
N GLU A 45 -14.36 -0.83 31.10
CA GLU A 45 -15.11 -0.83 32.36
C GLU A 45 -16.61 -0.74 32.07
N ASP A 46 -17.44 -1.30 32.95
CA ASP A 46 -18.90 -1.41 32.73
C ASP A 46 -19.59 -0.06 32.47
N ASN A 47 -19.08 1.04 33.01
CA ASN A 47 -19.59 2.39 32.82
C ASN A 47 -19.14 3.05 31.48
N LYS A 48 -18.24 2.41 30.74
CA LYS A 48 -17.70 2.89 29.46
C LYS A 48 -18.17 2.09 28.25
N VAL A 49 -19.03 1.10 28.44
CA VAL A 49 -19.57 0.30 27.34
C VAL A 49 -20.47 1.17 26.45
N SER A 50 -20.44 0.90 25.15
CA SER A 50 -21.12 1.70 24.14
C SER A 50 -21.88 0.85 23.12
N TYR A 51 -22.57 1.49 22.17
CA TYR A 51 -23.21 0.79 21.06
C TYR A 51 -22.21 -0.03 20.20
N SER A 52 -20.90 0.28 20.25
CA SER A 52 -19.84 -0.44 19.53
C SER A 52 -19.33 -1.67 20.28
N GLY A 53 -19.78 -1.92 21.51
CA GLY A 53 -19.43 -3.11 22.28
C GLY A 53 -18.84 -2.82 23.65
N ILE A 54 -18.17 -3.84 24.21
CA ILE A 54 -17.57 -3.83 25.55
C ILE A 54 -16.04 -3.71 25.50
N ASP A 55 -15.50 -3.38 24.33
CA ASP A 55 -14.05 -3.38 24.08
C ASP A 55 -13.67 -2.28 23.08
N ASP A 56 -12.43 -1.80 23.22
CA ASP A 56 -11.76 -0.93 22.25
C ASP A 56 -10.66 -1.70 21.52
N VAL A 57 -10.50 -1.40 20.23
CA VAL A 57 -9.55 -2.03 19.33
C VAL A 57 -8.50 -1.02 18.89
N PHE A 58 -7.23 -1.35 19.12
CA PHE A 58 -6.10 -0.51 18.74
C PHE A 58 -5.13 -1.28 17.85
N PHE A 59 -4.60 -0.57 16.86
CA PHE A 59 -3.48 -1.04 16.06
C PHE A 59 -2.20 -0.49 16.64
N GLU A 60 -1.30 -1.39 17.01
CA GLU A 60 -0.02 -1.05 17.60
C GLU A 60 1.13 -1.63 16.78
N VAL A 61 2.26 -0.94 16.79
CA VAL A 61 3.47 -1.34 16.11
C VAL A 61 4.69 -1.11 16.98
N GLU A 62 5.59 -2.07 16.98
CA GLU A 62 6.96 -1.93 17.41
C GLU A 62 7.80 -1.69 16.15
N THR A 63 8.32 -0.49 15.94
CA THR A 63 9.04 -0.13 14.70
C THR A 63 10.46 -0.70 14.66
N ASN A 64 11.11 -0.78 15.83
CA ASN A 64 12.43 -1.35 16.00
C ASN A 64 12.42 -2.35 17.15
N LYS A 65 13.15 -3.43 17.00
CA LYS A 65 13.23 -4.48 18.02
C LYS A 65 13.65 -3.90 19.36
N GLY A 66 12.78 -4.07 20.37
CA GLY A 66 13.02 -3.59 21.75
C GLY A 66 12.55 -2.16 22.02
N SER A 67 11.97 -1.45 21.04
CA SER A 67 11.42 -0.11 21.27
C SER A 67 10.06 -0.11 22.00
N GLY A 68 9.44 -1.28 22.10
CA GLY A 68 8.09 -1.43 22.61
C GLY A 68 7.02 -1.10 21.58
N PHE A 69 5.79 -1.52 21.90
CA PHE A 69 4.62 -1.25 21.05
C PHE A 69 4.04 0.13 21.37
N ASP A 70 3.72 0.89 20.33
CA ASP A 70 2.96 2.13 20.42
C ASP A 70 1.90 2.20 19.30
N TYR A 71 0.98 3.14 19.39
CA TYR A 71 -0.07 3.31 18.40
C TYR A 71 0.50 3.68 17.03
N ILE A 72 -0.13 3.16 15.96
CA ILE A 72 0.35 3.39 14.58
C ILE A 72 0.38 4.87 14.16
N ASN A 73 -0.46 5.71 14.76
CA ASN A 73 -0.47 7.15 14.49
C ASN A 73 0.73 7.91 15.08
N LYS A 74 1.57 7.24 15.87
CA LYS A 74 2.81 7.81 16.42
C LYS A 74 4.06 7.47 15.61
N ILE A 75 3.90 6.75 14.50
CA ILE A 75 5.02 6.47 13.59
C ILE A 75 5.51 7.79 12.98
N ALA A 76 6.78 8.13 13.21
CA ALA A 76 7.36 9.38 12.77
C ALA A 76 7.66 9.43 11.26
N SER A 77 7.90 8.26 10.63
CA SER A 77 8.24 8.16 9.21
C SER A 77 7.00 7.96 8.36
N GLY A 78 6.67 8.91 7.47
CA GLY A 78 5.57 8.81 6.52
C GLY A 78 5.69 7.60 5.60
N GLY A 79 6.89 7.30 5.09
CA GLY A 79 7.15 6.13 4.26
C GLY A 79 6.93 4.80 4.99
N GLU A 80 7.34 4.68 6.26
CA GLU A 80 7.09 3.48 7.07
C GLU A 80 5.60 3.30 7.34
N LEU A 81 4.91 4.38 7.71
CA LEU A 81 3.47 4.36 7.93
C LEU A 81 2.72 3.93 6.66
N SER A 82 3.08 4.49 5.50
CA SER A 82 2.46 4.15 4.22
C SER A 82 2.66 2.67 3.86
N ARG A 83 3.86 2.12 4.07
CA ARG A 83 4.15 0.69 3.84
C ARG A 83 3.41 -0.21 4.84
N LEU A 84 3.33 0.19 6.12
CA LEU A 84 2.52 -0.54 7.10
C LEU A 84 1.04 -0.54 6.73
N MET A 85 0.51 0.60 6.29
CA MET A 85 -0.87 0.71 5.82
C MET A 85 -1.12 -0.15 4.58
N LEU A 86 -0.13 -0.26 3.66
CA LEU A 86 -0.21 -1.21 2.54
C LEU A 86 -0.27 -2.65 3.03
N ALA A 87 0.60 -3.05 3.98
CA ALA A 87 0.59 -4.39 4.56
C ALA A 87 -0.78 -4.74 5.15
N ILE A 88 -1.37 -3.83 5.93
CA ILE A 88 -2.70 -4.00 6.52
C ILE A 88 -3.77 -4.14 5.42
N LYS A 89 -3.78 -3.25 4.42
CA LYS A 89 -4.76 -3.29 3.34
C LYS A 89 -4.64 -4.56 2.49
N VAL A 90 -3.43 -4.97 2.11
CA VAL A 90 -3.22 -6.22 1.38
C VAL A 90 -3.70 -7.42 2.20
N SER A 91 -3.44 -7.43 3.52
CA SER A 91 -3.88 -8.51 4.41
C SER A 91 -5.40 -8.58 4.52
N LEU A 92 -6.09 -7.44 4.60
CA LEU A 92 -7.55 -7.37 4.69
C LEU A 92 -8.26 -7.76 3.39
N PHE A 93 -7.72 -7.32 2.23
CA PHE A 93 -8.36 -7.53 0.92
C PHE A 93 -7.88 -8.80 0.18
N SER A 94 -6.87 -9.49 0.70
CA SER A 94 -6.38 -10.75 0.12
C SER A 94 -7.25 -11.97 0.47
N GLU A 95 -8.09 -11.86 1.47
CA GLU A 95 -9.04 -12.91 1.81
C GLU A 95 -10.32 -12.76 1.00
N LYS A 96 -10.81 -13.90 0.52
CA LYS A 96 -11.87 -14.12 -0.47
C LYS A 96 -13.27 -13.60 -0.11
N GLU A 97 -13.41 -12.59 0.68
CA GLU A 97 -14.67 -11.88 0.70
C GLU A 97 -14.70 -10.95 -0.50
N VAL A 98 -15.23 -11.47 -1.60
CA VAL A 98 -15.70 -10.67 -2.72
C VAL A 98 -16.77 -9.73 -2.15
N SER A 99 -16.33 -8.61 -1.60
CA SER A 99 -17.23 -7.50 -1.34
C SER A 99 -17.86 -7.18 -2.69
N GLU A 100 -19.19 -7.25 -2.78
CA GLU A 100 -19.93 -6.94 -4.01
C GLU A 100 -19.63 -5.53 -4.53
N THR A 101 -19.02 -4.68 -3.70
CA THR A 101 -18.64 -3.31 -4.03
C THR A 101 -17.13 -3.18 -4.18
N ARG A 102 -16.68 -2.86 -5.39
CA ARG A 102 -15.29 -2.43 -5.64
C ARG A 102 -15.01 -1.13 -4.88
N LYS A 103 -13.87 -1.08 -4.19
CA LYS A 103 -13.42 0.11 -3.45
C LYS A 103 -12.37 0.86 -4.26
N THR A 104 -12.37 2.18 -4.14
CA THR A 104 -11.26 3.02 -4.62
C THR A 104 -10.28 3.25 -3.47
N ILE A 105 -9.01 2.92 -3.69
CA ILE A 105 -7.94 3.05 -2.70
C ILE A 105 -6.87 3.93 -3.33
N ILE A 106 -6.47 4.98 -2.63
CA ILE A 106 -5.46 5.92 -3.08
C ILE A 106 -4.21 5.76 -2.20
N PHE A 107 -3.06 5.63 -2.85
CA PHE A 107 -1.75 5.63 -2.20
C PHE A 107 -0.92 6.80 -2.74
N ASP A 108 -0.43 7.61 -1.83
CA ASP A 108 0.50 8.69 -2.10
C ASP A 108 1.79 8.45 -1.30
N GLU A 109 2.94 8.73 -1.91
CA GLU A 109 4.28 8.61 -1.29
C GLU A 109 4.64 7.23 -0.72
N ILE A 110 3.99 6.15 -1.20
CA ILE A 110 4.18 4.80 -0.65
C ILE A 110 5.58 4.24 -0.90
N ASP A 111 6.24 4.74 -1.91
CA ASP A 111 7.57 4.33 -2.38
C ASP A 111 8.68 5.35 -2.03
N THR A 112 8.38 6.32 -1.18
CA THR A 112 9.37 7.32 -0.74
C THR A 112 10.49 6.66 0.08
N GLY A 113 11.74 6.94 -0.29
CA GLY A 113 12.94 6.49 0.42
C GLY A 113 13.24 4.99 0.29
N VAL A 114 12.67 4.31 -0.72
CA VAL A 114 12.96 2.89 -0.97
C VAL A 114 13.83 2.67 -2.20
N GLY A 115 14.60 1.60 -2.21
CA GLY A 115 15.37 1.15 -3.39
C GLY A 115 14.52 0.32 -4.35
N GLY A 116 15.03 0.09 -5.57
CA GLY A 116 14.32 -0.57 -6.66
C GLY A 116 13.70 -1.93 -6.32
N ALA A 117 14.39 -2.77 -5.55
CA ALA A 117 13.86 -4.08 -5.14
C ALA A 117 12.62 -3.97 -4.23
N VAL A 118 12.60 -2.97 -3.35
CA VAL A 118 11.44 -2.70 -2.49
C VAL A 118 10.31 -2.08 -3.29
N ALA A 119 10.62 -1.16 -4.21
CA ALA A 119 9.65 -0.57 -5.12
C ALA A 119 8.96 -1.65 -5.98
N ASP A 120 9.70 -2.65 -6.48
CA ASP A 120 9.11 -3.80 -7.18
C ASP A 120 8.18 -4.62 -6.27
N ALA A 121 8.60 -4.88 -5.04
CA ALA A 121 7.75 -5.58 -4.06
C ALA A 121 6.47 -4.82 -3.75
N ILE A 122 6.54 -3.49 -3.57
CA ILE A 122 5.38 -2.60 -3.42
C ILE A 122 4.49 -2.69 -4.65
N GLY A 123 5.04 -2.55 -5.85
CA GLY A 123 4.31 -2.65 -7.11
C GLY A 123 3.51 -3.96 -7.24
N LYS A 124 4.14 -5.10 -6.92
CA LYS A 124 3.47 -6.42 -6.91
C LYS A 124 2.30 -6.48 -5.92
N ARG A 125 2.40 -5.83 -4.75
CA ARG A 125 1.29 -5.78 -3.78
C ARG A 125 0.16 -4.89 -4.25
N LEU A 126 0.48 -3.75 -4.85
CA LEU A 126 -0.50 -2.84 -5.44
C LEU A 126 -1.23 -3.49 -6.62
N GLU A 127 -0.52 -4.20 -7.50
CA GLU A 127 -1.12 -4.97 -8.59
C GLU A 127 -2.10 -6.04 -8.06
N LYS A 128 -1.69 -6.80 -7.04
CA LYS A 128 -2.56 -7.78 -6.39
C LYS A 128 -3.83 -7.14 -5.83
N LEU A 129 -3.69 -5.98 -5.18
CA LEU A 129 -4.80 -5.21 -4.64
C LEU A 129 -5.75 -4.72 -5.74
N GLY A 130 -5.17 -4.31 -6.88
CA GLY A 130 -5.89 -3.80 -8.06
C GLY A 130 -6.72 -4.85 -8.81
N LYS A 131 -6.55 -6.16 -8.54
CA LYS A 131 -7.38 -7.21 -9.18
C LYS A 131 -8.85 -7.08 -8.81
N ASN A 132 -9.15 -6.71 -7.57
CA ASN A 132 -10.51 -6.63 -7.03
C ASN A 132 -10.95 -5.20 -6.68
N ASN A 133 -10.05 -4.22 -6.74
CA ASN A 133 -10.31 -2.85 -6.36
C ASN A 133 -9.80 -1.88 -7.43
N GLN A 134 -10.26 -0.62 -7.39
CA GLN A 134 -9.61 0.46 -8.10
C GLN A 134 -8.48 1.00 -7.21
N VAL A 135 -7.24 0.93 -7.69
CA VAL A 135 -6.07 1.42 -6.94
C VAL A 135 -5.44 2.55 -7.72
N LEU A 136 -5.40 3.73 -7.13
CA LEU A 136 -4.70 4.90 -7.64
C LEU A 136 -3.41 5.08 -6.85
N VAL A 137 -2.29 5.24 -7.57
CA VAL A 137 -0.96 5.36 -6.95
C VAL A 137 -0.22 6.53 -7.55
N VAL A 138 0.26 7.42 -6.71
CA VAL A 138 1.23 8.45 -7.09
C VAL A 138 2.62 7.89 -6.81
N THR A 139 3.46 7.79 -7.86
CA THR A 139 4.78 7.18 -7.79
C THR A 139 5.78 7.87 -8.70
N HIS A 140 7.03 7.87 -8.30
CA HIS A 140 8.18 8.24 -9.12
C HIS A 140 9.10 7.04 -9.42
N HIS A 141 8.77 5.85 -8.93
CA HIS A 141 9.53 4.64 -9.19
C HIS A 141 9.03 3.88 -10.43
N PRO A 142 9.89 3.65 -11.44
CA PRO A 142 9.51 2.92 -12.66
C PRO A 142 9.08 1.48 -12.35
N GLN A 143 9.61 0.85 -11.30
CA GLN A 143 9.21 -0.49 -10.86
C GLN A 143 7.75 -0.55 -10.40
N VAL A 144 7.27 0.49 -9.74
CA VAL A 144 5.86 0.60 -9.32
C VAL A 144 5.00 0.93 -10.54
N ALA A 145 5.37 1.96 -11.31
CA ALA A 145 4.63 2.42 -12.47
C ALA A 145 4.47 1.31 -13.54
N ALA A 146 5.49 0.47 -13.74
CA ALA A 146 5.43 -0.66 -14.68
C ALA A 146 4.32 -1.67 -14.35
N LYS A 147 3.95 -1.83 -13.07
CA LYS A 147 2.90 -2.76 -12.62
C LYS A 147 1.48 -2.23 -12.83
N SER A 148 1.33 -0.96 -13.21
CA SER A 148 0.01 -0.37 -13.46
C SER A 148 -0.65 -0.95 -14.72
N LYS A 149 -1.98 -1.07 -14.70
CA LYS A 149 -2.78 -1.36 -15.89
C LYS A 149 -2.89 -0.12 -16.78
N ASN A 150 -3.20 1.02 -16.18
CA ASN A 150 -3.29 2.32 -16.86
C ASN A 150 -2.21 3.24 -16.26
N HIS A 151 -1.58 4.05 -17.08
CA HIS A 151 -0.53 4.97 -16.65
C HIS A 151 -0.90 6.41 -17.01
N LEU A 152 -1.13 7.21 -16.00
CA LEU A 152 -1.40 8.64 -16.15
C LEU A 152 -0.13 9.43 -15.88
N LYS A 153 0.28 10.26 -16.84
CA LYS A 153 1.43 11.16 -16.68
C LYS A 153 0.95 12.56 -16.33
N VAL A 154 1.46 13.10 -15.22
CA VAL A 154 1.24 14.48 -14.84
C VAL A 154 2.35 15.36 -15.40
N THR A 155 1.99 16.37 -16.19
CA THR A 155 2.93 17.33 -16.78
C THR A 155 2.59 18.74 -16.34
N LYS A 156 3.61 19.56 -16.13
CA LYS A 156 3.47 20.99 -15.84
C LYS A 156 4.10 21.76 -16.99
N ASN A 157 3.30 22.47 -17.75
CA ASN A 157 3.74 23.28 -18.89
C ASN A 157 3.49 24.76 -18.57
N LYS A 158 4.43 25.62 -19.00
CA LYS A 158 4.23 27.06 -18.96
C LYS A 158 3.50 27.49 -20.24
N GLU A 159 2.27 27.93 -20.11
CA GLU A 159 1.46 28.51 -21.19
C GLU A 159 1.09 29.95 -20.79
N ASP A 160 1.40 30.93 -21.61
CA ASP A 160 1.01 32.35 -21.43
C ASP A 160 1.25 32.92 -19.99
N ASN A 161 2.46 32.73 -19.44
CA ASN A 161 2.85 33.12 -18.08
C ASN A 161 2.16 32.36 -16.93
N PHE A 162 1.33 31.38 -17.19
CA PHE A 162 0.71 30.52 -16.17
C PHE A 162 1.25 29.10 -16.24
N MET A 163 1.38 28.45 -15.08
CA MET A 163 1.71 27.03 -15.01
C MET A 163 0.41 26.22 -15.13
N LYS A 164 0.27 25.46 -16.22
CA LYS A 164 -0.85 24.52 -16.39
C LYS A 164 -0.40 23.10 -16.09
N THR A 165 -1.16 22.42 -15.28
CA THR A 165 -1.01 20.98 -15.05
C THR A 165 -1.93 20.23 -15.99
N LYS A 166 -1.36 19.29 -16.74
CA LYS A 166 -2.12 18.38 -17.63
C LYS A 166 -1.92 16.95 -17.17
N ILE A 167 -2.96 16.14 -17.33
CA ILE A 167 -2.93 14.69 -17.09
C ILE A 167 -3.09 14.02 -18.45
N LEU A 168 -2.14 13.18 -18.81
CA LEU A 168 -2.10 12.44 -20.08
C LEU A 168 -2.27 10.96 -19.77
N ASP A 169 -3.25 10.32 -20.42
CA ASP A 169 -3.38 8.87 -20.40
C ASP A 169 -2.43 8.30 -21.46
N LEU A 170 -1.49 7.46 -21.01
CA LEU A 170 -0.43 6.97 -21.88
C LEU A 170 -0.86 5.70 -22.61
N SER A 171 -0.61 5.65 -23.91
CA SER A 171 -0.64 4.42 -24.69
C SER A 171 0.45 3.45 -24.25
N ASP A 172 0.40 2.19 -24.69
CA ASP A 172 1.45 1.20 -24.36
C ASP A 172 2.84 1.64 -24.82
N SER A 173 2.94 2.30 -26.01
CA SER A 173 4.19 2.86 -26.51
C SER A 173 4.67 4.04 -25.67
N ASP A 174 3.78 4.96 -25.32
CA ASP A 174 4.13 6.12 -24.50
C ASP A 174 4.50 5.71 -23.07
N LYS A 175 3.85 4.68 -22.54
CA LYS A 175 4.20 4.09 -21.25
C LYS A 175 5.63 3.54 -21.24
N LEU A 176 6.06 2.86 -22.32
CA LEU A 176 7.44 2.39 -22.47
C LEU A 176 8.43 3.55 -22.44
N GLU A 177 8.20 4.60 -23.23
CA GLU A 177 9.08 5.78 -23.27
C GLU A 177 9.10 6.51 -21.91
N GLU A 178 7.96 6.65 -21.25
CA GLU A 178 7.92 7.28 -19.92
C GLU A 178 8.68 6.46 -18.86
N LEU A 179 8.54 5.14 -18.87
CA LEU A 179 9.33 4.26 -18.00
C LEU A 179 10.82 4.34 -18.29
N ALA A 180 11.20 4.41 -19.57
CA ALA A 180 12.60 4.62 -19.96
C ALA A 180 13.13 5.98 -19.47
N ARG A 181 12.32 7.04 -19.57
CA ARG A 181 12.65 8.36 -19.02
C ARG A 181 12.80 8.32 -17.49
N MET A 182 11.92 7.63 -16.79
CA MET A 182 12.00 7.46 -15.32
C MET A 182 13.27 6.71 -14.89
N LEU A 183 13.80 5.81 -15.73
CA LEU A 183 15.03 5.05 -15.48
C LEU A 183 16.30 5.85 -15.78
N SER A 184 16.29 6.70 -16.80
CA SER A 184 17.50 7.36 -17.33
C SER A 184 17.56 8.88 -17.08
N GLY A 185 16.48 9.49 -16.61
CA GLY A 185 16.37 10.94 -16.49
C GLY A 185 16.07 11.62 -17.85
N GLU A 186 16.73 12.75 -18.15
CA GLU A 186 16.41 13.56 -19.35
C GLU A 186 16.75 12.89 -20.67
N LYS A 187 17.86 12.14 -20.74
CA LYS A 187 18.31 11.47 -21.97
C LYS A 187 17.89 10.01 -21.98
N ILE A 188 16.89 9.69 -22.79
CA ILE A 188 16.43 8.31 -22.96
C ILE A 188 17.44 7.56 -23.83
N THR A 189 18.04 6.50 -23.28
CA THR A 189 18.99 5.62 -23.97
C THR A 189 18.33 4.32 -24.41
N ASP A 190 18.91 3.62 -25.37
CA ASP A 190 18.42 2.29 -25.76
C ASP A 190 18.54 1.26 -24.63
N ALA A 191 19.54 1.41 -23.75
CA ALA A 191 19.65 0.60 -22.55
C ALA A 191 18.47 0.82 -21.60
N ALA A 192 18.03 2.09 -21.43
CA ALA A 192 16.87 2.43 -20.62
C ALA A 192 15.57 1.90 -21.22
N ARG A 193 15.40 1.93 -22.56
CA ARG A 193 14.24 1.31 -23.24
C ARG A 193 14.21 -0.19 -23.03
N LYS A 194 15.35 -0.88 -23.18
CA LYS A 194 15.44 -2.31 -22.91
C LYS A 194 15.11 -2.66 -21.45
N ALA A 195 15.61 -1.87 -20.50
CA ALA A 195 15.29 -2.07 -19.08
C ALA A 195 13.80 -1.81 -18.80
N ALA A 196 13.19 -0.77 -19.36
CA ALA A 196 11.77 -0.49 -19.27
C ALA A 196 10.93 -1.64 -19.86
N GLN A 197 11.34 -2.16 -21.02
CA GLN A 197 10.68 -3.30 -21.66
C GLN A 197 10.74 -4.55 -20.77
N SER A 198 11.87 -4.81 -20.10
CA SER A 198 11.99 -5.93 -19.14
C SER A 198 11.02 -5.77 -17.97
N LEU A 199 10.90 -4.58 -17.38
CA LEU A 199 9.93 -4.31 -16.30
C LEU A 199 8.48 -4.58 -16.71
N ILE A 200 8.12 -4.25 -17.97
CA ILE A 200 6.78 -4.51 -18.50
C ILE A 200 6.57 -6.00 -18.75
N THR A 201 7.59 -6.69 -19.31
CA THR A 201 7.48 -8.10 -19.73
C THR A 201 7.45 -9.05 -18.53
N GLU A 202 8.22 -8.80 -17.47
CA GLU A 202 8.16 -9.55 -16.23
C GLU A 202 6.74 -9.59 -15.63
N ASN A 203 5.95 -8.55 -15.89
CA ASN A 203 4.55 -8.51 -15.45
C ASN A 203 3.62 -9.41 -16.24
N LYS A 204 3.89 -9.63 -17.54
CA LYS A 204 3.05 -10.48 -18.40
C LYS A 204 3.24 -11.97 -18.13
N ASN A 205 4.41 -12.37 -17.61
CA ASN A 205 4.76 -13.77 -17.34
C ASN A 205 4.28 -14.28 -15.96
N ILE A 206 3.71 -13.42 -15.11
CA ILE A 206 3.21 -13.74 -13.76
C ILE A 206 1.66 -13.84 -13.74
N ARG A 207 1.01 -13.62 -14.88
CA ARG A 207 -0.44 -13.80 -15.07
C ARG A 207 -0.70 -15.20 -15.60
#